data_f7ad6c7bb7fa20781f3ff82fa5405230
#
_entry.id   f7ad6c7bb7fa20781f3ff82fa5405230
#
_cell.length_a   1.000
_cell.length_b   1.000
_cell.length_c   1.000
_cell.angle_alpha   90.00
_cell.angle_beta   90.00
_cell.angle_gamma   90.00
#
_symmetry.space_group_name_H-M   'P 1'
#
loop_
_entity.id
_entity.type
_entity.pdbx_description
1 polymer ?
#
loop_
_entity_poly.entity_id
_entity_poly.type
_entity_poly.pdbx_seq_one_letter_code
_entity_poly.pdbx_strand_id
1 'polypeptide(L)'
;MKIYLFAYTATNSGYSKGTAGAINGERAAAATALSAVKNKIENLNGDPAFFNFFDRNSSRLVLRQYNYTSTSEPNQIIDPQAATWSSLVTPIVWSGVANLHGVATSGKWLFGTGYDLSKIAVVDMDTNYEQTREYAFPADFPTFANPYADGVFHGEALTVGTDGFLYALFYVNKGSGYGTYYDSIVAKFRILPNGNLTYISYVTAGKNSFTLDLYDNKLYVCSLGGMQNAGSGNADTNLCIVDLANFTQGGVTKVTLANPTQKGDFRDISILDANNVYIFAGHYDSGFAKLVGSVYHTTIADITAPANWTEVVAVNDPGYLWGIHADGSRLWFVKGTPIAVYDGTPTTAVTASRTFSITEMSDYTGGNLNSACFIAPSIPATRGLNLAVASKSLASHIRLAKEARELAEKAKK
;
A
#
# COMPACT_ATOMS: atom_id res chain seq x y z
N MET A 1 -21.22 -7.62 -17.47
CA MET A 1 -20.12 -6.98 -18.23
C MET A 1 -18.81 -7.24 -17.49
N LYS A 2 -17.84 -7.87 -18.17
CA LYS A 2 -16.50 -8.09 -17.57
C LYS A 2 -15.79 -6.75 -17.44
N ILE A 3 -15.15 -6.52 -16.32
CA ILE A 3 -14.37 -5.32 -16.01
C ILE A 3 -13.02 -5.74 -15.43
N TYR A 4 -12.03 -4.88 -15.51
CA TYR A 4 -10.78 -5.10 -14.80
C TYR A 4 -10.99 -4.77 -13.31
N LEU A 5 -10.66 -5.74 -12.47
CA LEU A 5 -10.87 -5.67 -11.02
C LEU A 5 -9.58 -5.39 -10.26
N PHE A 6 -8.46 -5.83 -10.81
CA PHE A 6 -7.17 -5.82 -10.14
C PHE A 6 -6.07 -5.59 -11.17
N ALA A 7 -5.20 -4.64 -10.92
CA ALA A 7 -4.01 -4.38 -11.74
C ALA A 7 -2.77 -4.94 -11.05
N TYR A 8 -1.85 -5.45 -11.84
CA TYR A 8 -0.57 -5.93 -11.35
C TYR A 8 0.56 -5.58 -12.30
N THR A 9 1.76 -5.54 -11.75
CA THR A 9 3.00 -5.50 -12.53
C THR A 9 3.84 -6.73 -12.20
N ALA A 10 4.54 -7.24 -13.19
CA ALA A 10 5.46 -8.35 -13.04
C ALA A 10 6.80 -7.99 -13.69
N THR A 11 7.89 -8.53 -13.16
CA THR A 11 9.25 -8.33 -13.68
C THR A 11 9.90 -9.65 -14.02
N ASN A 12 10.92 -9.61 -14.88
CA ASN A 12 11.82 -10.74 -15.07
C ASN A 12 12.63 -11.00 -13.78
N SER A 13 13.32 -12.14 -13.71
CA SER A 13 14.12 -12.52 -12.54
C SER A 13 15.24 -11.53 -12.19
N GLY A 14 15.72 -10.76 -13.16
CA GLY A 14 16.76 -9.74 -12.97
C GLY A 14 16.24 -8.33 -12.69
N TYR A 15 14.93 -8.14 -12.54
CA TYR A 15 14.28 -6.83 -12.29
C TYR A 15 14.65 -5.72 -13.28
N SER A 16 15.06 -6.09 -14.50
CA SER A 16 15.49 -5.15 -15.55
C SER A 16 14.38 -4.80 -16.53
N LYS A 17 13.36 -5.66 -16.63
CA LYS A 17 12.21 -5.49 -17.51
C LYS A 17 10.93 -5.88 -16.80
N GLY A 18 9.87 -5.13 -17.04
CA GLY A 18 8.56 -5.36 -16.47
C GLY A 18 7.45 -5.42 -17.51
N THR A 19 6.31 -5.91 -17.07
CA THR A 19 5.04 -5.88 -17.79
C THR A 19 3.93 -5.52 -16.82
N ALA A 20 2.83 -5.01 -17.34
CA ALA A 20 1.62 -4.76 -16.59
C ALA A 20 0.46 -5.56 -17.14
N GLY A 21 -0.41 -6.02 -16.27
CA GLY A 21 -1.61 -6.76 -16.62
C GLY A 21 -2.76 -6.49 -15.65
N ALA A 22 -3.85 -7.19 -15.88
CA ALA A 22 -5.05 -7.08 -15.05
C ALA A 22 -5.70 -8.44 -14.82
N ILE A 23 -6.47 -8.54 -13.76
CA ILE A 23 -7.43 -9.62 -13.55
C ILE A 23 -8.81 -9.06 -13.85
N ASN A 24 -9.55 -9.70 -14.75
CA ASN A 24 -10.90 -9.31 -15.14
C ASN A 24 -11.95 -10.33 -14.69
N GLY A 25 -13.17 -9.87 -14.61
CA GLY A 25 -14.33 -10.68 -14.30
C GLY A 25 -15.56 -9.83 -14.04
N GLU A 26 -16.66 -10.48 -13.73
CA GLU A 26 -17.82 -9.77 -13.18
C GLU A 26 -17.64 -9.55 -11.69
N ARG A 27 -18.12 -8.42 -11.15
CA ARG A 27 -17.91 -8.07 -9.75
C ARG A 27 -18.42 -9.11 -8.77
N ALA A 28 -19.60 -9.66 -9.04
CA ALA A 28 -20.25 -10.65 -8.19
C ALA A 28 -19.97 -12.10 -8.62
N ALA A 29 -19.13 -12.31 -9.63
CA ALA A 29 -18.81 -13.66 -10.07
C ALA A 29 -17.94 -14.39 -9.05
N ALA A 30 -18.06 -15.72 -8.99
CA ALA A 30 -17.16 -16.56 -8.22
C ALA A 30 -15.70 -16.37 -8.70
N ALA A 31 -14.74 -16.52 -7.79
CA ALA A 31 -13.32 -16.34 -8.10
C ALA A 31 -12.83 -17.24 -9.24
N THR A 32 -13.41 -18.43 -9.39
CA THR A 32 -13.11 -19.36 -10.49
C THR A 32 -13.45 -18.82 -11.88
N ALA A 33 -14.35 -17.83 -11.98
CA ALA A 33 -14.71 -17.19 -13.25
C ALA A 33 -13.78 -16.02 -13.62
N LEU A 34 -12.84 -15.64 -12.75
CA LEU A 34 -11.86 -14.60 -13.00
C LEU A 34 -10.76 -15.09 -13.96
N SER A 35 -10.23 -14.19 -14.76
CA SER A 35 -9.14 -14.50 -15.69
C SER A 35 -8.07 -13.40 -15.68
N ALA A 36 -6.81 -13.78 -15.78
CA ALA A 36 -5.72 -12.85 -15.98
C ALA A 36 -5.65 -12.41 -17.45
N VAL A 37 -5.37 -11.12 -17.64
CA VAL A 37 -5.06 -10.51 -18.95
C VAL A 37 -3.66 -9.94 -18.83
N LYS A 38 -2.69 -10.67 -19.35
CA LYS A 38 -1.30 -10.27 -19.31
C LYS A 38 -0.95 -9.28 -20.42
N ASN A 39 0.20 -8.64 -20.29
CA ASN A 39 0.82 -7.81 -21.31
C ASN A 39 -0.06 -6.66 -21.81
N LYS A 40 -0.80 -6.04 -20.88
CA LYS A 40 -1.52 -4.78 -21.18
C LYS A 40 -0.55 -3.64 -21.50
N ILE A 41 0.63 -3.66 -20.87
CA ILE A 41 1.80 -2.85 -21.20
C ILE A 41 3.02 -3.76 -21.11
N GLU A 42 3.88 -3.71 -22.10
CA GLU A 42 5.11 -4.48 -22.18
C GLU A 42 6.35 -3.58 -22.10
N ASN A 43 7.49 -4.20 -21.86
CA ASN A 43 8.80 -3.54 -21.88
C ASN A 43 8.93 -2.34 -20.93
N LEU A 44 8.29 -2.43 -19.77
CA LEU A 44 8.51 -1.47 -18.69
C LEU A 44 9.93 -1.61 -18.13
N ASN A 45 10.55 -0.50 -17.78
CA ASN A 45 11.89 -0.49 -17.21
C ASN A 45 11.87 -0.74 -15.70
N GLY A 46 12.85 -1.48 -15.22
CA GLY A 46 13.12 -1.63 -13.79
C GLY A 46 11.98 -2.24 -12.97
N ASP A 47 11.62 -1.58 -11.89
CA ASP A 47 10.61 -1.98 -10.92
C ASP A 47 9.31 -1.16 -11.07
N PRO A 48 8.41 -1.52 -12.02
CA PRO A 48 7.16 -0.79 -12.21
C PRO A 48 6.19 -1.07 -11.07
N ALA A 49 5.43 -0.05 -10.66
CA ALA A 49 4.41 -0.17 -9.64
C ALA A 49 3.16 0.61 -10.00
N PHE A 50 2.00 0.05 -9.72
CA PHE A 50 0.73 0.73 -9.84
C PHE A 50 0.29 1.37 -8.52
N PHE A 51 -0.24 2.59 -8.65
CA PHE A 51 -0.99 3.27 -7.61
C PHE A 51 -2.38 3.57 -8.15
N ASN A 52 -3.40 3.27 -7.37
CA ASN A 52 -4.77 3.58 -7.71
C ASN A 52 -5.17 4.93 -7.12
N PHE A 53 -5.86 5.74 -7.89
CA PHE A 53 -6.49 6.96 -7.40
C PHE A 53 -7.80 7.22 -8.12
N PHE A 54 -8.64 8.07 -7.54
CA PHE A 54 -9.86 8.56 -8.16
C PHE A 54 -9.66 10.01 -8.60
N ASP A 55 -9.93 10.29 -9.86
CA ASP A 55 -10.26 11.63 -10.28
C ASP A 55 -11.77 11.89 -10.05
N ARG A 56 -12.24 13.07 -10.43
CA ARG A 56 -13.64 13.49 -10.19
C ARG A 56 -14.70 12.54 -10.76
N ASN A 57 -14.38 11.78 -11.77
CA ASN A 57 -15.35 11.03 -12.58
C ASN A 57 -15.05 9.53 -12.69
N SER A 58 -13.82 9.10 -12.49
CA SER A 58 -13.42 7.72 -12.74
C SER A 58 -12.16 7.32 -11.97
N SER A 59 -11.96 6.01 -11.80
CA SER A 59 -10.70 5.48 -11.32
C SER A 59 -9.60 5.73 -12.34
N ARG A 60 -8.42 6.04 -11.86
CA ARG A 60 -7.19 6.13 -12.63
C ARG A 60 -6.09 5.35 -11.92
N LEU A 61 -5.16 4.83 -12.69
CA LEU A 61 -3.95 4.25 -12.16
C LEU A 61 -2.77 5.16 -12.50
N VAL A 62 -1.93 5.43 -11.53
CA VAL A 62 -0.57 5.93 -11.77
C VAL A 62 0.32 4.71 -11.94
N LEU A 63 0.92 4.54 -13.09
CA LEU A 63 1.99 3.58 -13.30
C LEU A 63 3.33 4.29 -13.13
N ARG A 64 3.99 4.02 -12.02
CA ARG A 64 5.37 4.42 -11.79
C ARG A 64 6.31 3.42 -12.46
N GLN A 65 7.34 3.92 -13.12
CA GLN A 65 8.49 3.14 -13.52
C GLN A 65 9.70 3.59 -12.68
N TYR A 66 10.30 2.67 -11.96
CA TYR A 66 11.49 2.96 -11.17
C TYR A 66 12.66 2.10 -11.64
N ASN A 67 13.76 2.76 -11.96
CA ASN A 67 15.00 2.10 -12.31
C ASN A 67 16.12 2.65 -11.41
N TYR A 68 16.86 1.77 -10.76
CA TYR A 68 18.00 2.16 -9.90
C TYR A 68 19.06 3.00 -10.58
N THR A 69 19.18 2.87 -11.90
CA THR A 69 20.16 3.61 -12.71
C THR A 69 19.60 4.91 -13.30
N SER A 70 18.27 5.11 -13.20
CA SER A 70 17.59 6.31 -13.71
C SER A 70 16.38 6.61 -12.82
N THR A 71 16.46 7.70 -12.08
CA THR A 71 15.34 8.20 -11.25
C THR A 71 14.38 9.10 -12.03
N SER A 72 14.58 9.25 -13.34
CA SER A 72 13.82 10.14 -14.21
C SER A 72 12.77 9.44 -15.07
N GLU A 73 12.46 8.18 -14.80
CA GLU A 73 11.41 7.46 -15.53
C GLU A 73 10.04 8.11 -15.28
N PRO A 74 9.29 8.42 -16.33
CA PRO A 74 8.05 9.16 -16.20
C PRO A 74 6.92 8.30 -15.65
N ASN A 75 6.04 8.91 -14.87
CA ASN A 75 4.77 8.33 -14.46
C ASN A 75 3.79 8.33 -15.65
N GLN A 76 2.99 7.28 -15.76
CA GLN A 76 1.92 7.18 -16.74
C GLN A 76 0.57 7.18 -16.02
N ILE A 77 -0.39 7.89 -16.59
CA ILE A 77 -1.78 7.93 -16.09
C ILE A 77 -2.62 7.02 -16.95
N ILE A 78 -3.14 5.94 -16.39
CA ILE A 78 -3.82 4.87 -17.12
C ILE A 78 -5.32 4.85 -16.78
N ASP A 79 -6.17 4.70 -17.80
CA ASP A 79 -7.55 4.28 -17.59
C ASP A 79 -7.57 2.74 -17.44
N PRO A 80 -7.84 2.22 -16.24
CA PRO A 80 -7.78 0.79 -16.00
C PRO A 80 -8.87 -0.01 -16.74
N GLN A 81 -9.93 0.64 -17.20
CA GLN A 81 -11.02 -0.02 -17.94
C GLN A 81 -10.84 0.04 -19.46
N ALA A 82 -9.84 0.75 -19.97
CA ALA A 82 -9.56 0.81 -21.39
C ALA A 82 -9.16 -0.56 -21.95
N ALA A 83 -9.56 -0.84 -23.19
CA ALA A 83 -9.18 -2.07 -23.89
C ALA A 83 -7.65 -2.18 -24.05
N THR A 84 -7.00 -1.06 -24.38
CA THR A 84 -5.54 -0.92 -24.46
C THR A 84 -5.08 0.05 -23.38
N TRP A 85 -4.04 -0.32 -22.65
CA TRP A 85 -3.45 0.54 -21.65
C TRP A 85 -2.32 1.38 -22.25
N SER A 86 -2.56 2.66 -22.25
CA SER A 86 -1.57 3.69 -22.62
C SER A 86 -1.76 4.88 -21.69
N SER A 87 -0.76 5.72 -21.60
CA SER A 87 -0.89 6.94 -20.81
C SER A 87 -1.93 7.87 -21.45
N LEU A 88 -2.87 8.36 -20.63
CA LEU A 88 -3.89 9.32 -21.05
C LEU A 88 -3.33 10.71 -21.37
N VAL A 89 -2.15 11.00 -20.83
CA VAL A 89 -1.43 12.25 -21.02
C VAL A 89 0.03 11.92 -21.37
N THR A 90 0.79 12.89 -21.84
CA THR A 90 2.24 12.74 -22.00
C THR A 90 2.83 12.27 -20.67
N PRO A 91 3.60 11.18 -20.65
CA PRO A 91 4.20 10.68 -19.42
C PRO A 91 5.04 11.74 -18.71
N ILE A 92 4.88 11.88 -17.40
CA ILE A 92 5.37 13.01 -16.62
C ILE A 92 6.32 12.56 -15.52
N VAL A 93 7.44 13.27 -15.38
CA VAL A 93 8.33 13.15 -14.22
C VAL A 93 7.85 14.11 -13.13
N TRP A 94 7.45 13.59 -11.99
CA TRP A 94 7.21 14.38 -10.79
C TRP A 94 8.51 14.46 -9.98
N SER A 95 9.08 15.65 -9.94
CA SER A 95 10.37 15.90 -9.28
C SER A 95 10.30 15.52 -7.79
N GLY A 96 11.36 14.90 -7.29
CA GLY A 96 11.46 14.52 -5.87
C GLY A 96 10.59 13.38 -5.41
N VAL A 97 9.72 12.83 -6.27
CA VAL A 97 8.89 11.65 -5.99
C VAL A 97 9.02 10.58 -7.08
N ALA A 98 10.18 10.52 -7.70
CA ALA A 98 10.48 9.52 -8.75
C ALA A 98 10.29 8.08 -8.23
N ASN A 99 10.63 7.82 -6.96
CA ASN A 99 10.28 6.58 -6.27
C ASN A 99 8.96 6.76 -5.51
N LEU A 100 7.88 6.95 -6.25
CA LEU A 100 6.54 7.16 -5.70
C LEU A 100 6.09 5.98 -4.84
N HIS A 101 5.61 6.24 -3.63
CA HIS A 101 5.11 5.23 -2.69
C HIS A 101 3.63 5.38 -2.35
N GLY A 102 3.11 6.59 -2.31
CA GLY A 102 1.70 6.83 -2.01
C GLY A 102 1.10 7.93 -2.88
N VAL A 103 -0.20 7.83 -3.14
CA VAL A 103 -1.00 8.86 -3.80
C VAL A 103 -2.32 9.06 -3.05
N ALA A 104 -2.78 10.32 -3.01
CA ALA A 104 -4.10 10.69 -2.52
C ALA A 104 -4.65 11.84 -3.35
N THR A 105 -5.97 12.02 -3.37
CA THR A 105 -6.60 13.10 -4.14
C THR A 105 -7.59 13.91 -3.32
N SER A 106 -7.70 15.21 -3.64
CA SER A 106 -8.72 16.11 -3.12
C SER A 106 -9.15 17.10 -4.21
N GLY A 107 -10.38 17.00 -4.65
CA GLY A 107 -10.87 17.79 -5.79
C GLY A 107 -10.02 17.53 -7.04
N LYS A 108 -9.42 18.59 -7.60
CA LYS A 108 -8.52 18.48 -8.75
C LYS A 108 -7.05 18.18 -8.38
N TRP A 109 -6.73 18.15 -7.11
CA TRP A 109 -5.35 17.97 -6.64
C TRP A 109 -5.05 16.50 -6.38
N LEU A 110 -3.94 16.04 -6.93
CA LEU A 110 -3.31 14.78 -6.58
C LEU A 110 -2.05 15.07 -5.78
N PHE A 111 -1.86 14.35 -4.71
CA PHE A 111 -0.68 14.38 -3.85
C PHE A 111 0.07 13.07 -4.00
N GLY A 112 1.39 13.16 -4.23
CA GLY A 112 2.26 12.00 -4.28
C GLY A 112 3.37 12.10 -3.24
N THR A 113 3.74 10.99 -2.58
CA THR A 113 4.92 10.96 -1.71
C THR A 113 5.94 9.98 -2.24
N GLY A 114 7.23 10.34 -2.11
CA GLY A 114 8.35 9.54 -2.54
C GLY A 114 9.19 9.05 -1.38
N TYR A 115 9.70 7.85 -1.54
CA TYR A 115 10.53 7.16 -0.56
C TYR A 115 11.88 7.84 -0.31
N ASP A 116 12.60 8.17 -1.40
CA ASP A 116 14.01 8.53 -1.27
C ASP A 116 14.26 9.92 -0.69
N LEU A 117 13.34 10.85 -0.86
CA LEU A 117 13.55 12.27 -0.59
C LEU A 117 12.59 12.88 0.42
N SER A 118 11.71 12.09 1.01
CA SER A 118 10.70 12.59 1.98
C SER A 118 9.91 13.80 1.47
N LYS A 119 9.47 13.76 0.24
CA LYS A 119 8.78 14.87 -0.42
C LYS A 119 7.31 14.57 -0.65
N ILE A 120 6.52 15.64 -0.73
CA ILE A 120 5.13 15.60 -1.19
C ILE A 120 5.04 16.44 -2.46
N ALA A 121 4.75 15.81 -3.59
CA ALA A 121 4.42 16.50 -4.83
C ALA A 121 2.94 16.89 -4.84
N VAL A 122 2.64 18.06 -5.38
CA VAL A 122 1.28 18.53 -5.65
C VAL A 122 1.10 18.63 -7.15
N VAL A 123 0.10 17.92 -7.65
CA VAL A 123 -0.16 17.75 -9.08
C VAL A 123 -1.58 18.27 -9.40
N ASP A 124 -1.71 19.08 -10.43
CA ASP A 124 -3.01 19.54 -10.92
C ASP A 124 -3.52 18.58 -12.01
N MET A 125 -4.57 17.84 -11.71
CA MET A 125 -5.16 16.88 -12.65
C MET A 125 -5.88 17.56 -13.83
N ASP A 126 -6.27 18.83 -13.71
CA ASP A 126 -6.91 19.61 -14.77
C ASP A 126 -5.89 20.12 -15.81
N THR A 127 -4.61 20.19 -15.47
CA THR A 127 -3.51 20.63 -16.34
C THR A 127 -2.64 19.47 -16.80
N ASN A 128 -3.28 18.39 -17.27
CA ASN A 128 -2.59 17.18 -17.74
C ASN A 128 -1.69 16.53 -16.67
N TYR A 129 -2.11 16.58 -15.39
CA TYR A 129 -1.36 16.01 -14.25
C TYR A 129 0.03 16.65 -14.07
N GLU A 130 0.15 17.94 -14.38
CA GLU A 130 1.39 18.70 -14.21
C GLU A 130 1.67 18.92 -12.71
N GLN A 131 2.92 18.70 -12.31
CA GLN A 131 3.38 19.03 -10.97
C GLN A 131 3.47 20.54 -10.82
N THR A 132 2.67 21.11 -9.92
CA THR A 132 2.65 22.55 -9.64
C THR A 132 3.57 22.94 -8.49
N ARG A 133 3.85 22.00 -7.58
CA ARG A 133 4.70 22.24 -6.40
C ARG A 133 5.23 20.93 -5.83
N GLU A 134 6.31 21.04 -5.03
CA GLU A 134 6.76 20.00 -4.11
C GLU A 134 7.06 20.60 -2.74
N TYR A 135 6.97 19.78 -1.73
CA TYR A 135 7.35 20.09 -0.36
C TYR A 135 8.33 19.05 0.15
N ALA A 136 9.46 19.49 0.69
CA ALA A 136 10.38 18.64 1.42
C ALA A 136 9.91 18.54 2.89
N PHE A 137 9.62 17.34 3.39
CA PHE A 137 9.29 17.14 4.79
C PHE A 137 10.54 16.69 5.56
N PRO A 138 10.84 17.30 6.72
CA PRO A 138 10.11 18.39 7.36
C PRO A 138 10.58 19.82 6.98
N ALA A 139 11.56 19.97 6.09
CA ALA A 139 12.30 21.21 5.86
C ALA A 139 11.40 22.41 5.48
N ASP A 140 10.36 22.20 4.67
CA ASP A 140 9.45 23.27 4.22
C ASP A 140 8.33 23.56 5.22
N PHE A 141 8.34 22.93 6.39
CA PHE A 141 7.34 23.11 7.42
C PHE A 141 7.99 23.56 8.75
N PRO A 142 8.38 24.84 8.87
CA PRO A 142 9.16 25.34 10.00
C PRO A 142 8.44 25.25 11.35
N THR A 143 7.13 25.08 11.37
CA THR A 143 6.35 24.85 12.59
C THR A 143 6.33 23.40 13.04
N PHE A 144 6.91 22.48 12.26
CA PHE A 144 7.08 21.09 12.67
C PHE A 144 8.22 20.99 13.70
N ALA A 145 7.85 20.63 14.92
CA ALA A 145 8.84 20.34 15.96
C ALA A 145 9.36 18.92 15.78
N ASN A 146 10.51 18.76 15.09
CA ASN A 146 11.09 17.46 14.83
C ASN A 146 11.46 16.74 16.15
N PRO A 147 10.83 15.58 16.47
CA PRO A 147 11.12 14.88 17.72
C PRO A 147 12.45 14.08 17.66
N TYR A 148 13.08 13.98 16.50
CA TYR A 148 14.24 13.13 16.27
C TYR A 148 15.41 13.91 15.66
N ALA A 149 16.43 14.17 16.47
CA ALA A 149 17.57 15.02 16.07
C ALA A 149 18.36 14.47 14.87
N ASP A 150 18.46 13.15 14.74
CA ASP A 150 19.16 12.43 13.67
C ASP A 150 18.22 11.58 12.80
N GLY A 151 16.92 11.86 12.86
CA GLY A 151 15.91 11.12 12.11
C GLY A 151 15.91 11.45 10.61
N VAL A 152 15.98 10.41 9.77
CA VAL A 152 15.79 10.52 8.30
C VAL A 152 14.39 10.05 7.95
N PHE A 153 13.61 10.96 7.39
CA PHE A 153 12.21 10.72 7.05
C PHE A 153 12.07 10.14 5.65
N HIS A 154 11.15 9.21 5.48
CA HIS A 154 10.83 8.58 4.20
C HIS A 154 9.31 8.52 4.02
N GLY A 155 8.81 9.03 2.90
CA GLY A 155 7.38 9.01 2.61
C GLY A 155 6.89 7.62 2.23
N GLU A 156 5.80 7.15 2.86
CA GLU A 156 5.26 5.82 2.61
C GLU A 156 3.84 5.84 2.05
N ALA A 157 2.94 6.55 2.68
CA ALA A 157 1.54 6.55 2.29
C ALA A 157 0.89 7.92 2.50
N LEU A 158 -0.15 8.18 1.72
CA LEU A 158 -0.97 9.37 1.81
C LEU A 158 -2.45 8.98 1.82
N THR A 159 -3.26 9.73 2.55
CA THR A 159 -4.72 9.70 2.43
C THR A 159 -5.32 11.06 2.73
N VAL A 160 -6.51 11.33 2.19
CA VAL A 160 -7.30 12.51 2.55
C VAL A 160 -8.42 12.05 3.46
N GLY A 161 -8.46 12.61 4.66
CA GLY A 161 -9.49 12.32 5.65
C GLY A 161 -10.86 12.88 5.25
N THR A 162 -11.90 12.38 5.91
CA THR A 162 -13.28 12.89 5.74
C THR A 162 -13.43 14.34 6.19
N ASP A 163 -12.49 14.83 7.01
CA ASP A 163 -12.36 16.22 7.45
C ASP A 163 -11.65 17.11 6.40
N GLY A 164 -11.26 16.56 5.23
CA GLY A 164 -10.63 17.28 4.13
C GLY A 164 -9.15 17.59 4.32
N PHE A 165 -8.50 17.07 5.37
CA PHE A 165 -7.06 17.23 5.56
C PHE A 165 -6.31 16.08 4.86
N LEU A 166 -5.08 16.38 4.40
CA LEU A 166 -4.13 15.38 3.95
C LEU A 166 -3.38 14.81 5.16
N TYR A 167 -3.32 13.49 5.22
CA TYR A 167 -2.52 12.74 6.19
C TYR A 167 -1.40 12.02 5.46
N ALA A 168 -0.17 12.25 5.89
CA ALA A 168 1.03 11.64 5.30
C ALA A 168 1.78 10.81 6.34
N LEU A 169 2.02 9.56 5.99
CA LEU A 169 2.82 8.64 6.78
C LEU A 169 4.29 8.71 6.35
N PHE A 170 5.15 8.96 7.31
CA PHE A 170 6.59 8.90 7.15
C PHE A 170 7.16 7.90 8.16
N TYR A 171 7.84 6.85 7.69
CA TYR A 171 8.70 6.12 8.60
C TYR A 171 10.03 6.87 8.79
N VAL A 172 10.70 6.63 9.92
CA VAL A 172 11.87 7.42 10.30
C VAL A 172 13.02 6.49 10.66
N ASN A 173 14.10 6.53 9.87
CA ASN A 173 15.35 5.87 10.19
C ASN A 173 16.14 6.69 11.23
N LYS A 174 16.84 5.97 12.11
CA LYS A 174 17.79 6.58 13.04
C LYS A 174 19.14 6.74 12.34
N GLY A 175 19.50 7.98 12.05
CA GLY A 175 20.70 8.28 11.26
C GLY A 175 20.63 7.69 9.84
N SER A 176 21.80 7.49 9.23
CA SER A 176 21.93 6.90 7.88
C SER A 176 21.90 5.35 7.88
N GLY A 177 21.68 4.72 9.03
CA GLY A 177 21.76 3.26 9.19
C GLY A 177 20.46 2.55 8.84
N TYR A 178 20.50 1.53 8.00
CA TYR A 178 19.41 0.58 7.82
C TYR A 178 19.21 -0.24 9.12
N GLY A 179 17.94 -0.47 9.46
CA GLY A 179 17.59 -1.43 10.52
C GLY A 179 17.34 -0.83 11.90
N THR A 180 17.55 0.47 12.08
CA THR A 180 17.22 1.15 13.32
C THR A 180 16.18 2.23 13.04
N TYR A 181 15.04 2.15 13.73
CA TYR A 181 13.89 3.01 13.45
C TYR A 181 13.45 3.76 14.71
N TYR A 182 13.04 5.01 14.52
CA TYR A 182 12.17 5.73 15.42
C TYR A 182 10.69 5.39 15.15
N ASP A 183 9.81 5.79 16.05
CA ASP A 183 8.38 5.77 15.79
C ASP A 183 8.08 6.62 14.53
N SER A 184 7.25 6.09 13.64
CA SER A 184 6.84 6.76 12.41
C SER A 184 5.96 7.98 12.71
N ILE A 185 5.94 8.93 11.81
CA ILE A 185 5.14 10.15 11.91
C ILE A 185 3.94 10.05 10.98
N VAL A 186 2.73 10.31 11.50
CA VAL A 186 1.57 10.65 10.70
C VAL A 186 1.39 12.16 10.81
N ALA A 187 1.68 12.89 9.75
CA ALA A 187 1.57 14.34 9.69
C ALA A 187 0.23 14.77 9.06
N LYS A 188 -0.41 15.79 9.63
CA LYS A 188 -1.67 16.38 9.17
C LYS A 188 -1.42 17.70 8.48
N PHE A 189 -1.95 17.87 7.28
CA PHE A 189 -1.83 19.09 6.48
C PHE A 189 -3.21 19.60 6.06
N ARG A 190 -3.40 20.92 6.12
CA ARG A 190 -4.54 21.57 5.48
C ARG A 190 -4.24 21.74 4.00
N ILE A 191 -5.18 21.32 3.16
CA ILE A 191 -5.17 21.55 1.72
C ILE A 191 -5.85 22.90 1.45
N LEU A 192 -5.11 23.83 0.86
CA LEU A 192 -5.66 25.13 0.43
C LEU A 192 -6.32 25.01 -0.96
N PRO A 193 -7.19 25.95 -1.35
CA PRO A 193 -7.88 25.89 -2.66
C PRO A 193 -6.95 25.83 -3.87
N ASN A 194 -5.74 26.36 -3.75
CA ASN A 194 -4.70 26.32 -4.79
C ASN A 194 -3.80 25.07 -4.71
N GLY A 195 -4.17 24.06 -3.92
CA GLY A 195 -3.40 22.84 -3.71
C GLY A 195 -2.25 22.96 -2.72
N ASN A 196 -1.94 24.17 -2.23
CA ASN A 196 -0.87 24.33 -1.26
C ASN A 196 -1.17 23.61 0.05
N LEU A 197 -0.11 23.15 0.71
CA LEU A 197 -0.18 22.49 1.99
C LEU A 197 0.26 23.41 3.13
N THR A 198 -0.50 23.39 4.23
CA THR A 198 -0.11 24.00 5.49
C THR A 198 -0.06 22.92 6.55
N TYR A 199 1.10 22.75 7.18
CA TYR A 199 1.26 21.81 8.29
C TYR A 199 0.40 22.24 9.49
N ILE A 200 -0.25 21.26 10.13
CA ILE A 200 -1.11 21.47 11.30
C ILE A 200 -0.50 20.83 12.54
N SER A 201 -0.30 19.52 12.52
CA SER A 201 0.21 18.75 13.65
C SER A 201 0.66 17.37 13.20
N TYR A 202 1.21 16.58 14.10
CA TYR A 202 1.51 15.18 13.88
C TYR A 202 1.17 14.31 15.10
N VAL A 203 1.09 13.02 14.88
CA VAL A 203 1.15 11.99 15.92
C VAL A 203 2.22 10.98 15.55
N THR A 204 2.74 10.27 16.57
CA THR A 204 3.64 9.14 16.33
C THR A 204 2.84 7.84 16.25
N ALA A 205 3.18 7.00 15.29
CA ALA A 205 2.67 5.64 15.15
C ALA A 205 3.70 4.62 15.69
N GLY A 206 3.72 3.40 15.18
CA GLY A 206 4.76 2.41 15.51
C GLY A 206 6.02 2.58 14.67
N LYS A 207 7.04 1.81 14.97
CA LYS A 207 8.30 1.81 14.20
C LYS A 207 8.14 1.10 12.86
N ASN A 208 8.82 1.62 11.84
CA ASN A 208 8.83 1.04 10.50
C ASN A 208 7.42 0.81 9.96
N SER A 209 6.57 1.85 10.03
CA SER A 209 5.21 1.82 9.51
C SER A 209 5.21 1.97 7.99
N PHE A 210 4.25 1.34 7.30
CA PHE A 210 4.25 1.32 5.84
C PHE A 210 2.86 1.28 5.19
N THR A 211 1.78 1.01 5.94
CA THR A 211 0.42 1.09 5.43
C THR A 211 -0.39 2.10 6.20
N LEU A 212 -1.31 2.75 5.50
CA LEU A 212 -2.22 3.73 6.05
C LEU A 212 -3.59 3.49 5.42
N ASP A 213 -4.52 2.95 6.19
CA ASP A 213 -5.91 2.77 5.77
C ASP A 213 -6.82 3.73 6.54
N LEU A 214 -7.92 4.15 5.92
CA LEU A 214 -8.88 5.08 6.50
C LEU A 214 -10.26 4.46 6.56
N TYR A 215 -10.83 4.38 7.75
CA TYR A 215 -12.21 3.95 7.94
C TYR A 215 -12.84 4.67 9.13
N ASP A 216 -14.09 5.10 8.98
CA ASP A 216 -14.90 5.74 10.03
C ASP A 216 -14.14 6.80 10.85
N ASN A 217 -13.55 7.75 10.13
CA ASN A 217 -12.78 8.85 10.70
C ASN A 217 -11.58 8.42 11.58
N LYS A 218 -11.03 7.24 11.31
CA LYS A 218 -9.80 6.74 11.95
C LYS A 218 -8.81 6.27 10.90
N LEU A 219 -7.52 6.48 11.18
CA LEU A 219 -6.43 5.90 10.41
C LEU A 219 -5.94 4.63 11.09
N TYR A 220 -5.67 3.62 10.29
CA TYR A 220 -5.14 2.33 10.70
C TYR A 220 -3.75 2.16 10.08
N VAL A 221 -2.73 2.09 10.92
CA VAL A 221 -1.33 2.10 10.51
C VAL A 221 -0.66 0.81 10.96
N CYS A 222 -0.26 -0.03 10.01
CA CYS A 222 0.53 -1.22 10.31
C CYS A 222 2.00 -0.87 10.49
N SER A 223 2.61 -1.38 11.55
CA SER A 223 3.99 -1.11 11.93
C SER A 223 4.70 -2.42 12.23
N LEU A 224 5.83 -2.66 11.55
CA LEU A 224 6.62 -3.88 11.76
C LEU A 224 7.32 -3.93 13.14
N GLY A 225 7.50 -2.79 13.80
CA GLY A 225 8.22 -2.71 15.07
C GLY A 225 9.72 -2.56 14.93
N GLY A 226 10.29 -2.81 13.76
CA GLY A 226 11.72 -2.74 13.49
C GLY A 226 12.05 -3.28 12.11
N MET A 227 13.29 -3.73 11.94
CA MET A 227 13.71 -4.45 10.75
C MET A 227 13.07 -5.84 10.72
N GLN A 228 12.80 -6.35 9.53
CA GLN A 228 12.28 -7.71 9.38
C GLN A 228 13.29 -8.74 9.93
N ASN A 229 12.81 -9.64 10.78
CA ASN A 229 13.62 -10.68 11.41
C ASN A 229 13.31 -12.05 10.81
N ALA A 230 14.34 -12.91 10.76
CA ALA A 230 14.18 -14.31 10.42
C ALA A 230 13.71 -15.12 11.64
N GLY A 231 12.71 -15.97 11.43
CA GLY A 231 12.25 -16.93 12.45
C GLY A 231 11.35 -16.37 13.55
N SER A 232 11.17 -15.06 13.63
CA SER A 232 10.28 -14.42 14.61
C SER A 232 9.80 -13.05 14.17
N GLY A 233 8.62 -12.64 14.65
CA GLY A 233 8.16 -11.25 14.54
C GLY A 233 8.88 -10.33 15.53
N ASN A 234 8.78 -9.02 15.30
CA ASN A 234 9.30 -8.00 16.19
C ASN A 234 8.44 -7.86 17.44
N ALA A 235 9.09 -7.66 18.59
CA ALA A 235 8.39 -7.55 19.88
C ALA A 235 7.50 -6.28 19.96
N ASP A 236 7.88 -5.20 19.26
CA ASP A 236 7.19 -3.91 19.26
C ASP A 236 6.36 -3.65 17.97
N THR A 237 6.06 -4.72 17.21
CA THR A 237 5.09 -4.65 16.12
C THR A 237 3.71 -4.27 16.63
N ASN A 238 2.99 -3.43 15.91
CA ASN A 238 1.66 -2.99 16.32
C ASN A 238 0.81 -2.48 15.16
N LEU A 239 -0.51 -2.49 15.37
CA LEU A 239 -1.47 -1.73 14.60
C LEU A 239 -1.81 -0.46 15.40
N CYS A 240 -1.47 0.71 14.85
CA CYS A 240 -1.86 1.98 15.44
C CYS A 240 -3.20 2.43 14.85
N ILE A 241 -4.14 2.79 15.72
CA ILE A 241 -5.43 3.38 15.37
C ILE A 241 -5.40 4.83 15.82
N VAL A 242 -5.49 5.75 14.86
CA VAL A 242 -5.42 7.20 15.10
C VAL A 242 -6.81 7.79 14.92
N ASP A 243 -7.37 8.36 15.96
CA ASP A 243 -8.66 9.06 15.91
C ASP A 243 -8.47 10.45 15.29
N LEU A 244 -9.11 10.72 14.14
CA LEU A 244 -9.01 12.00 13.45
C LEU A 244 -9.80 13.12 14.14
N ALA A 245 -10.82 12.77 14.93
CA ALA A 245 -11.54 13.75 15.75
C ALA A 245 -10.70 14.23 16.94
N ASN A 246 -9.77 13.36 17.42
CA ASN A 246 -8.81 13.68 18.48
C ASN A 246 -7.38 13.43 17.97
N PHE A 247 -6.96 14.18 16.95
CA PHE A 247 -5.64 14.01 16.32
C PHE A 247 -4.53 14.57 17.22
N THR A 248 -4.31 13.86 18.33
CA THR A 248 -3.24 14.09 19.32
C THR A 248 -2.64 12.73 19.71
N GLN A 249 -1.50 12.73 20.40
CA GLN A 249 -0.89 11.48 20.85
C GLN A 249 -1.82 10.69 21.80
N GLY A 250 -2.69 11.36 22.55
CA GLY A 250 -3.71 10.74 23.38
C GLY A 250 -4.85 10.08 22.59
N GLY A 251 -5.03 10.41 21.31
CA GLY A 251 -5.98 9.78 20.40
C GLY A 251 -5.40 8.61 19.61
N VAL A 252 -4.18 8.14 19.91
CA VAL A 252 -3.54 6.99 19.29
C VAL A 252 -3.67 5.76 20.19
N THR A 253 -4.33 4.73 19.67
CA THR A 253 -4.41 3.40 20.31
C THR A 253 -3.45 2.44 19.61
N LYS A 254 -2.57 1.77 20.37
CA LYS A 254 -1.67 0.73 19.86
C LYS A 254 -2.24 -0.65 20.21
N VAL A 255 -2.40 -1.50 19.21
CA VAL A 255 -2.85 -2.88 19.32
C VAL A 255 -1.67 -3.80 19.06
N THR A 256 -1.38 -4.71 19.98
CA THR A 256 -0.32 -5.72 19.86
C THR A 256 -0.96 -7.11 19.79
N LEU A 257 -0.33 -8.02 19.03
CA LEU A 257 -0.85 -9.39 18.91
C LEU A 257 -0.86 -10.10 20.27
N ALA A 258 -1.89 -10.92 20.48
CA ALA A 258 -1.97 -11.76 21.68
C ALA A 258 -0.96 -12.92 21.58
N ASN A 259 0.04 -12.94 22.47
CA ASN A 259 1.02 -14.02 22.56
C ASN A 259 0.43 -15.20 23.39
N PRO A 260 0.72 -16.47 23.05
CA PRO A 260 1.67 -16.99 22.07
C PRO A 260 1.04 -17.50 20.76
N THR A 261 -0.28 -17.41 20.61
CA THR A 261 -0.99 -18.03 19.48
C THR A 261 -0.97 -17.21 18.20
N GLN A 262 -0.89 -15.89 18.33
CA GLN A 262 -0.78 -14.98 17.19
C GLN A 262 0.67 -14.53 17.02
N LYS A 263 1.28 -14.86 15.91
CA LYS A 263 2.71 -14.60 15.66
C LYS A 263 2.89 -13.80 14.39
N GLY A 264 3.87 -12.89 14.43
CA GLY A 264 4.33 -12.15 13.26
C GLY A 264 4.26 -10.64 13.45
N ASP A 265 4.64 -9.93 12.42
CA ASP A 265 4.56 -8.47 12.33
C ASP A 265 3.25 -8.08 11.67
N PHE A 266 2.65 -6.98 12.10
CA PHE A 266 1.52 -6.39 11.39
C PHE A 266 1.97 -5.95 10.00
N ARG A 267 1.40 -6.57 8.96
CA ARG A 267 1.83 -6.35 7.58
C ARG A 267 0.79 -5.66 6.73
N ASP A 268 -0.48 -5.92 6.97
CA ASP A 268 -1.52 -5.26 6.19
C ASP A 268 -2.88 -5.32 6.88
N ILE A 269 -3.76 -4.39 6.52
CA ILE A 269 -5.14 -4.35 6.97
C ILE A 269 -6.03 -4.00 5.79
N SER A 270 -7.19 -4.62 5.71
CA SER A 270 -8.25 -4.26 4.77
C SER A 270 -9.58 -4.19 5.51
N ILE A 271 -10.17 -3.01 5.55
CA ILE A 271 -11.45 -2.76 6.21
C ILE A 271 -12.51 -2.61 5.12
N LEU A 272 -13.42 -3.59 5.04
CA LEU A 272 -14.54 -3.53 4.11
C LEU A 272 -15.70 -2.75 4.72
N ASP A 273 -16.04 -3.07 5.96
CA ASP A 273 -17.10 -2.46 6.77
C ASP A 273 -16.85 -2.75 8.27
N ALA A 274 -17.77 -2.32 9.14
CA ALA A 274 -17.63 -2.49 10.60
C ALA A 274 -17.56 -3.96 11.05
N ASN A 275 -18.10 -4.89 10.27
CA ASN A 275 -18.16 -6.31 10.62
C ASN A 275 -17.09 -7.15 9.90
N ASN A 276 -16.44 -6.60 8.88
CA ASN A 276 -15.50 -7.32 8.02
C ASN A 276 -14.18 -6.56 7.94
N VAL A 277 -13.30 -6.85 8.87
CA VAL A 277 -11.93 -6.35 8.94
C VAL A 277 -10.98 -7.52 8.81
N TYR A 278 -10.04 -7.42 7.89
CA TYR A 278 -9.00 -8.42 7.67
C TYR A 278 -7.64 -7.85 8.02
N ILE A 279 -6.88 -8.58 8.82
CA ILE A 279 -5.54 -8.17 9.27
C ILE A 279 -4.57 -9.28 8.91
N PHE A 280 -3.53 -8.94 8.18
CA PHE A 280 -2.44 -9.85 7.89
C PHE A 280 -1.27 -9.59 8.84
N ALA A 281 -0.88 -10.63 9.56
CA ALA A 281 0.31 -10.64 10.40
C ALA A 281 1.20 -11.82 10.05
N GLY A 282 2.52 -11.58 9.92
CA GLY A 282 3.46 -12.63 9.56
C GLY A 282 4.91 -12.16 9.65
N HIS A 283 5.82 -13.13 9.73
CA HIS A 283 7.28 -12.92 9.74
C HIS A 283 7.95 -13.94 8.81
N TYR A 284 9.18 -13.68 8.45
CA TYR A 284 9.94 -14.65 7.65
C TYR A 284 10.41 -15.83 8.49
N ASP A 285 10.48 -17.01 7.87
CA ASP A 285 11.15 -18.18 8.44
C ASP A 285 12.65 -17.90 8.66
N SER A 286 13.34 -18.79 9.33
CA SER A 286 14.76 -18.62 9.67
C SER A 286 15.70 -18.47 8.47
N GLY A 287 15.25 -18.87 7.28
CA GLY A 287 16.00 -18.76 6.04
C GLY A 287 15.60 -17.59 5.13
N PHE A 288 14.67 -16.74 5.56
CA PHE A 288 14.04 -15.72 4.71
C PHE A 288 13.43 -16.28 3.41
N ALA A 289 13.11 -17.58 3.38
CA ALA A 289 12.59 -18.27 2.20
C ALA A 289 11.07 -18.19 2.11
N LYS A 290 10.38 -18.14 3.25
CA LYS A 290 8.92 -18.16 3.35
C LYS A 290 8.43 -17.14 4.35
N LEU A 291 7.27 -16.57 4.06
CA LEU A 291 6.50 -15.83 5.04
C LEU A 291 5.58 -16.79 5.79
N VAL A 292 5.62 -16.74 7.11
CA VAL A 292 4.81 -17.55 8.04
C VAL A 292 3.94 -16.61 8.84
N GLY A 293 2.65 -16.89 8.90
CA GLY A 293 1.69 -16.05 9.62
C GLY A 293 0.25 -16.38 9.30
N SER A 294 -0.62 -15.42 9.46
CA SER A 294 -2.06 -15.61 9.27
C SER A 294 -2.76 -14.33 8.80
N VAL A 295 -3.82 -14.51 8.02
CA VAL A 295 -4.85 -13.49 7.85
C VAL A 295 -5.93 -13.74 8.91
N TYR A 296 -6.21 -12.73 9.69
CA TYR A 296 -7.26 -12.75 10.71
C TYR A 296 -8.47 -11.96 10.23
N HIS A 297 -9.65 -12.45 10.54
CA HIS A 297 -10.90 -11.71 10.48
C HIS A 297 -11.25 -11.17 11.87
N THR A 298 -11.75 -9.94 11.93
CA THR A 298 -12.29 -9.30 13.13
C THR A 298 -13.36 -8.27 12.75
N THR A 299 -13.90 -7.58 13.75
CA THR A 299 -14.82 -6.43 13.59
C THR A 299 -14.17 -5.16 14.09
N ILE A 300 -14.70 -3.99 13.72
CA ILE A 300 -14.23 -2.72 14.31
C ILE A 300 -14.41 -2.71 15.84
N ALA A 301 -15.46 -3.36 16.37
CA ALA A 301 -15.70 -3.44 17.82
C ALA A 301 -14.62 -4.26 18.54
N ASP A 302 -14.11 -5.32 17.90
CA ASP A 302 -13.13 -6.25 18.47
C ASP A 302 -11.68 -5.98 18.00
N ILE A 303 -11.46 -4.95 17.20
CA ILE A 303 -10.13 -4.71 16.60
C ILE A 303 -9.03 -4.48 17.65
N THR A 304 -9.39 -3.98 18.82
CA THR A 304 -8.45 -3.79 19.94
C THR A 304 -8.32 -5.00 20.87
N ALA A 305 -9.01 -6.10 20.56
CA ALA A 305 -9.01 -7.33 21.34
C ALA A 305 -8.51 -8.53 20.50
N PRO A 306 -7.21 -8.65 20.20
CA PRO A 306 -6.68 -9.68 19.30
C PRO A 306 -7.03 -11.12 19.70
N ALA A 307 -7.32 -11.39 20.98
CA ALA A 307 -7.78 -12.70 21.44
C ALA A 307 -9.13 -13.12 20.80
N ASN A 308 -9.93 -12.16 20.32
CA ASN A 308 -11.23 -12.40 19.68
C ASN A 308 -11.10 -12.56 18.14
N TRP A 309 -9.91 -12.40 17.58
CA TRP A 309 -9.72 -12.50 16.13
C TRP A 309 -9.74 -13.96 15.67
N THR A 310 -10.34 -14.21 14.53
CA THR A 310 -10.43 -15.55 13.94
C THR A 310 -9.42 -15.67 12.79
N GLU A 311 -8.56 -16.67 12.82
CA GLU A 311 -7.71 -17.01 11.69
C GLU A 311 -8.58 -17.51 10.53
N VAL A 312 -8.48 -16.86 9.37
CA VAL A 312 -9.22 -17.25 8.16
C VAL A 312 -8.31 -17.83 7.09
N VAL A 313 -7.03 -17.43 7.05
CA VAL A 313 -6.04 -17.97 6.13
C VAL A 313 -4.71 -18.18 6.86
N ALA A 314 -4.25 -19.43 6.92
CA ALA A 314 -2.89 -19.73 7.35
C ALA A 314 -1.91 -19.43 6.20
N VAL A 315 -0.79 -18.80 6.53
CA VAL A 315 0.25 -18.39 5.57
C VAL A 315 1.55 -19.13 5.85
N ASN A 316 2.05 -19.83 4.84
CA ASN A 316 3.37 -20.47 4.82
C ASN A 316 3.85 -20.54 3.38
N ASP A 317 4.09 -19.40 2.77
CA ASP A 317 4.28 -19.27 1.35
C ASP A 317 5.60 -18.56 1.00
N PRO A 318 6.29 -18.94 -0.09
CA PRO A 318 7.44 -18.20 -0.58
C PRO A 318 6.99 -16.86 -1.19
N GLY A 319 7.89 -15.90 -1.21
CA GLY A 319 7.69 -14.61 -1.86
C GLY A 319 7.95 -13.42 -0.95
N TYR A 320 7.94 -12.24 -1.55
CA TYR A 320 8.35 -11.00 -0.87
C TYR A 320 7.34 -9.85 -0.97
N LEU A 321 6.34 -9.96 -1.85
CA LEU A 321 5.27 -8.96 -1.97
C LEU A 321 4.00 -9.51 -1.33
N TRP A 322 3.47 -8.84 -0.33
CA TRP A 322 2.37 -9.33 0.49
C TRP A 322 1.36 -8.22 0.75
N GLY A 323 0.09 -8.56 0.63
CA GLY A 323 -0.98 -7.66 0.99
C GLY A 323 -2.34 -8.29 0.85
N ILE A 324 -3.33 -7.74 1.51
CA ILE A 324 -4.72 -8.19 1.51
C ILE A 324 -5.65 -7.08 1.04
N HIS A 325 -6.75 -7.49 0.42
CA HIS A 325 -7.83 -6.58 0.06
C HIS A 325 -9.17 -7.30 0.03
N ALA A 326 -10.19 -6.73 0.68
CA ALA A 326 -11.56 -7.21 0.61
C ALA A 326 -12.39 -6.28 -0.30
N ASP A 327 -13.08 -6.84 -1.30
CA ASP A 327 -13.84 -6.07 -2.30
C ASP A 327 -15.37 -6.18 -2.11
N GLY A 328 -15.83 -6.81 -1.04
CA GLY A 328 -17.23 -7.07 -0.72
C GLY A 328 -17.78 -8.37 -1.33
N SER A 329 -17.14 -8.89 -2.35
CA SER A 329 -17.46 -10.20 -2.95
C SER A 329 -16.37 -11.23 -2.72
N ARG A 330 -15.15 -10.77 -2.44
CA ARG A 330 -13.96 -11.60 -2.33
C ARG A 330 -12.94 -11.01 -1.38
N LEU A 331 -12.13 -11.89 -0.81
CA LEU A 331 -10.88 -11.52 -0.17
C LEU A 331 -9.73 -11.87 -1.14
N TRP A 332 -8.89 -10.88 -1.45
CA TRP A 332 -7.69 -11.01 -2.27
C TRP A 332 -6.47 -11.05 -1.37
N PHE A 333 -5.59 -12.02 -1.59
CA PHE A 333 -4.31 -12.11 -0.91
C PHE A 333 -3.17 -12.22 -1.91
N VAL A 334 -2.36 -11.19 -1.96
CA VAL A 334 -1.16 -11.13 -2.80
C VAL A 334 -0.02 -11.78 -2.04
N LYS A 335 0.51 -12.87 -2.58
CA LYS A 335 1.54 -13.72 -1.95
C LYS A 335 2.88 -13.65 -2.70
N GLY A 336 3.23 -12.50 -3.26
CA GLY A 336 4.39 -12.39 -4.14
C GLY A 336 4.18 -13.10 -5.48
N THR A 337 3.95 -14.39 -5.49
CA THR A 337 3.44 -15.25 -6.56
C THR A 337 2.98 -16.54 -5.89
N PRO A 338 1.72 -16.88 -5.86
CA PRO A 338 0.58 -16.38 -6.63
C PRO A 338 -0.24 -15.28 -5.94
N ILE A 339 -1.24 -14.76 -6.65
CA ILE A 339 -2.37 -14.04 -6.05
C ILE A 339 -3.46 -15.07 -5.72
N ALA A 340 -3.85 -15.18 -4.45
CA ALA A 340 -4.94 -16.03 -4.02
C ALA A 340 -6.24 -15.21 -3.87
N VAL A 341 -7.36 -15.79 -4.28
CA VAL A 341 -8.69 -15.18 -4.19
C VAL A 341 -9.62 -16.14 -3.50
N TYR A 342 -10.33 -15.63 -2.50
CA TYR A 342 -11.29 -16.36 -1.69
C TYR A 342 -12.66 -15.74 -1.93
N ASP A 343 -13.68 -16.58 -2.23
CA ASP A 343 -15.04 -16.09 -2.44
C ASP A 343 -15.67 -15.61 -1.12
N GLY A 344 -16.44 -14.55 -1.22
CA GLY A 344 -17.17 -13.96 -0.10
C GLY A 344 -16.29 -13.16 0.87
N THR A 345 -16.82 -13.00 2.07
CA THR A 345 -16.18 -12.35 3.21
C THR A 345 -15.95 -13.41 4.31
N PRO A 346 -14.85 -14.18 4.22
CA PRO A 346 -14.66 -15.32 5.13
C PRO A 346 -14.49 -14.87 6.58
N THR A 347 -15.26 -15.48 7.48
CA THR A 347 -15.20 -15.29 8.95
C THR A 347 -14.63 -16.50 9.68
N THR A 348 -14.36 -17.59 8.95
CA THR A 348 -13.76 -18.83 9.42
C THR A 348 -12.68 -19.27 8.44
N ALA A 349 -11.90 -20.27 8.82
CA ALA A 349 -10.81 -20.79 7.97
C ALA A 349 -11.30 -21.24 6.60
N VAL A 350 -10.63 -20.78 5.55
CA VAL A 350 -10.97 -21.05 4.15
C VAL A 350 -9.75 -21.42 3.33
N THR A 351 -10.00 -22.10 2.21
CA THR A 351 -9.02 -22.34 1.14
C THR A 351 -9.30 -21.41 -0.03
N ALA A 352 -8.25 -21.08 -0.80
CA ALA A 352 -8.40 -20.23 -1.97
C ALA A 352 -9.33 -20.87 -3.01
N SER A 353 -10.32 -20.10 -3.45
CA SER A 353 -11.22 -20.49 -4.55
C SER A 353 -10.50 -20.42 -5.90
N ARG A 354 -9.51 -19.53 -6.04
CA ARG A 354 -8.69 -19.35 -7.23
C ARG A 354 -7.30 -18.85 -6.85
N THR A 355 -6.29 -19.30 -7.56
CA THR A 355 -4.94 -18.73 -7.50
C THR A 355 -4.46 -18.38 -8.91
N PHE A 356 -3.74 -17.27 -9.03
CA PHE A 356 -3.11 -16.83 -10.27
C PHE A 356 -1.60 -16.96 -10.12
N SER A 357 -0.99 -17.85 -10.91
CA SER A 357 0.45 -18.02 -10.95
C SER A 357 1.12 -16.92 -11.77
N ILE A 358 2.43 -16.75 -11.61
CA ILE A 358 3.20 -15.78 -12.40
C ILE A 358 3.11 -16.07 -13.91
N THR A 359 3.03 -17.34 -14.31
CA THR A 359 2.92 -17.76 -15.72
C THR A 359 1.58 -17.44 -16.35
N GLU A 360 0.53 -17.31 -15.55
CA GLU A 360 -0.78 -16.80 -16.00
C GLU A 360 -0.78 -15.27 -16.12
N MET A 361 0.07 -14.58 -15.36
CA MET A 361 0.11 -13.12 -15.27
C MET A 361 1.23 -12.50 -16.13
N SER A 362 2.26 -13.24 -16.49
CA SER A 362 3.42 -12.74 -17.22
C SER A 362 4.03 -13.82 -18.11
N ASP A 363 4.71 -13.38 -19.16
CA ASP A 363 5.51 -14.28 -20.03
C ASP A 363 6.96 -14.44 -19.54
N TYR A 364 7.32 -13.80 -18.44
CA TYR A 364 8.65 -13.94 -17.86
C TYR A 364 8.79 -15.24 -17.07
N THR A 365 9.60 -16.17 -17.62
CA THR A 365 9.97 -17.40 -16.90
C THR A 365 10.80 -17.06 -15.67
N GLY A 366 10.40 -17.58 -14.51
CA GLY A 366 11.05 -17.25 -13.23
C GLY A 366 10.88 -15.80 -12.79
N GLY A 367 9.93 -15.09 -13.39
CA GLY A 367 9.61 -13.72 -13.04
C GLY A 367 8.96 -13.59 -11.66
N ASN A 368 8.85 -12.34 -11.20
CA ASN A 368 8.27 -11.98 -9.92
C ASN A 368 7.09 -11.03 -10.11
N LEU A 369 6.08 -11.16 -9.27
CA LEU A 369 5.09 -10.10 -9.08
C LEU A 369 5.78 -8.92 -8.41
N ASN A 370 5.64 -7.72 -8.97
CA ASN A 370 6.33 -6.54 -8.46
C ASN A 370 5.40 -5.61 -7.70
N SER A 371 4.19 -5.39 -8.20
CA SER A 371 3.15 -4.64 -7.50
C SER A 371 1.76 -5.11 -7.89
N ALA A 372 0.79 -4.75 -7.09
CA ALA A 372 -0.61 -4.97 -7.37
C ALA A 372 -1.46 -3.87 -6.73
N CYS A 373 -2.61 -3.58 -7.33
CA CYS A 373 -3.60 -2.72 -6.72
C CYS A 373 -5.02 -3.15 -7.12
N PHE A 374 -5.97 -2.96 -6.22
CA PHE A 374 -7.37 -3.17 -6.49
C PHE A 374 -7.93 -2.00 -7.30
N ILE A 375 -8.66 -2.28 -8.37
CA ILE A 375 -9.31 -1.26 -9.18
C ILE A 375 -10.70 -1.03 -8.63
N ALA A 376 -10.86 0.04 -7.85
CA ALA A 376 -12.17 0.42 -7.35
C ALA A 376 -13.07 0.92 -8.49
N PRO A 377 -14.39 0.70 -8.41
CA PRO A 377 -15.32 1.27 -9.36
C PRO A 377 -15.37 2.78 -9.23
N SER A 378 -15.62 3.47 -10.32
CA SER A 378 -16.18 4.81 -10.24
C SER A 378 -17.52 4.73 -9.53
N ILE A 379 -17.63 5.30 -8.34
CA ILE A 379 -18.92 5.42 -7.65
C ILE A 379 -19.48 6.79 -8.07
N PRO A 380 -20.71 6.85 -8.59
CA PRO A 380 -21.33 8.12 -8.88
C PRO A 380 -21.34 9.00 -7.62
N ALA A 381 -21.02 10.28 -7.78
CA ALA A 381 -20.88 11.27 -6.72
C ALA A 381 -22.13 11.52 -5.84
N THR A 382 -23.22 10.79 -6.07
CA THR A 382 -24.53 10.96 -5.42
C THR A 382 -24.69 10.25 -4.08
N ARG A 383 -23.71 9.50 -3.63
CA ARG A 383 -23.74 8.93 -2.27
C ARG A 383 -22.54 9.47 -1.49
N GLY A 384 -22.82 10.26 -0.45
CA GLY A 384 -21.83 10.75 0.52
C GLY A 384 -21.21 9.63 1.35
N LEU A 385 -20.75 8.57 0.67
CA LEU A 385 -20.01 7.46 1.24
C LEU A 385 -18.52 7.78 1.16
N ASN A 386 -17.85 7.59 2.26
CA ASN A 386 -16.40 7.68 2.39
C ASN A 386 -15.69 6.81 1.35
N LEU A 387 -15.32 7.40 0.23
CA LEU A 387 -14.68 6.72 -0.91
C LEU A 387 -13.19 6.43 -0.70
N ALA A 388 -12.65 6.84 0.43
CA ALA A 388 -11.26 6.58 0.79
C ALA A 388 -10.92 5.08 0.94
N VAL A 389 -11.93 4.23 1.07
CA VAL A 389 -11.77 2.79 1.38
C VAL A 389 -11.28 1.96 0.18
N ALA A 390 -11.35 2.45 -1.03
CA ALA A 390 -11.33 1.55 -2.18
C ALA A 390 -10.05 1.53 -3.00
N SER A 391 -9.03 2.32 -2.69
CA SER A 391 -7.89 2.51 -3.59
C SER A 391 -6.55 2.13 -3.00
N LYS A 392 -6.50 1.09 -2.19
CA LYS A 392 -5.25 0.64 -1.61
C LYS A 392 -4.32 0.09 -2.69
N SER A 393 -3.17 0.70 -2.81
CA SER A 393 -2.04 0.14 -3.56
C SER A 393 -1.18 -0.70 -2.62
N LEU A 394 -0.66 -1.82 -3.10
CA LEU A 394 0.34 -2.62 -2.41
C LEU A 394 1.77 -2.13 -2.66
N ALA A 395 1.92 -0.96 -3.26
CA ALA A 395 3.22 -0.41 -3.62
C ALA A 395 4.16 -0.19 -2.43
N SER A 396 3.62 0.17 -1.26
CA SER A 396 4.40 0.30 -0.02
C SER A 396 5.08 -1.01 0.39
N HIS A 397 4.51 -2.16 -0.01
CA HIS A 397 5.12 -3.46 0.24
C HIS A 397 6.37 -3.73 -0.61
N ILE A 398 6.57 -2.98 -1.71
CA ILE A 398 7.76 -3.13 -2.57
C ILE A 398 9.02 -2.89 -1.78
N ARG A 399 9.06 -1.87 -0.92
CA ARG A 399 10.20 -1.61 -0.04
C ARG A 399 10.49 -2.81 0.85
N LEU A 400 9.47 -3.33 1.52
CA LEU A 400 9.61 -4.47 2.42
C LEU A 400 10.03 -5.75 1.69
N ALA A 401 9.50 -5.96 0.49
CA ALA A 401 9.90 -7.07 -0.36
C ALA A 401 11.39 -7.00 -0.73
N LYS A 402 11.89 -5.80 -1.03
CA LYS A 402 13.29 -5.56 -1.34
C LYS A 402 14.18 -5.81 -0.13
N GLU A 403 13.84 -5.21 1.02
CA GLU A 403 14.54 -5.44 2.29
C GLU A 403 14.65 -6.94 2.61
N ALA A 404 13.56 -7.69 2.48
CA ALA A 404 13.54 -9.13 2.72
C ALA A 404 14.45 -9.92 1.77
N ARG A 405 14.49 -9.53 0.47
CA ARG A 405 15.41 -10.18 -0.51
C ARG A 405 16.86 -9.92 -0.16
N GLU A 406 17.21 -8.69 0.20
CA GLU A 406 18.58 -8.34 0.61
C GLU A 406 19.00 -9.11 1.87
N LEU A 407 18.10 -9.29 2.84
CA LEU A 407 18.32 -10.10 4.02
C LEU A 407 18.52 -11.58 3.68
N ALA A 408 17.69 -12.13 2.78
CA ALA A 408 17.82 -13.51 2.32
C ALA A 408 19.15 -13.77 1.60
N GLU A 409 19.64 -12.82 0.79
CA GLU A 409 20.97 -12.94 0.14
C GLU A 409 22.13 -12.84 1.14
N LYS A 410 22.00 -12.01 2.18
CA LYS A 410 22.99 -11.95 3.27
C LYS A 410 23.03 -13.24 4.09
N ALA A 411 21.88 -13.88 4.31
CA ALA A 411 21.81 -15.13 5.07
C ALA A 411 22.40 -16.34 4.33
N LYS A 412 22.59 -16.26 2.99
CA LYS A 412 23.22 -17.30 2.17
C LYS A 412 24.74 -17.21 2.14
N LYS A 413 25.33 -16.09 2.58
CA LYS A 413 26.78 -15.84 2.68
C LYS A 413 27.28 -16.14 4.07
#